data_adb75dba6b48b7d3fdef2a7da4255973
#
_entry.id   adb75dba6b48b7d3fdef2a7da4255973
#
_cell.length_a   1.000
_cell.length_b   1.000
_cell.length_c   1.000
_cell.angle_alpha   90.00
_cell.angle_beta   90.00
_cell.angle_gamma   90.00
#
_symmetry.space_group_name_H-M   'P 1'
#
loop_
_entity.id
_entity.type
_entity.pdbx_description
1 polymer ?
#
loop_
_entity_poly.entity_id
_entity_poly.type
_entity_poly.pdbx_seq_one_letter_code
_entity_poly.pdbx_strand_id
1 'polypeptide(L)'
;MPVYSLIIINKAGGLIYQREFQPGLRKLSTNDYLVLAGTFHGVHAITRSITPKLPNPLSPTSIPISSGAGTSSPSPSPSTPIPAASSNHTHTSTLSTTTLTPSPSSNPATTYPNPHLPVTGLETLETDKFRLTCFQTLTGTKFLLFTDPLMDNVDVVMKGIYELYADYVMKNPFYQIEMPVRCERFDRGLGGFLRGRG
;
A
#
# COMPACT_ATOMS: atom_id res chain seq x y z
N MET A 1 1.19 24.03 -10.38
CA MET A 1 1.24 23.56 -8.97
C MET A 1 2.59 22.89 -8.73
N PRO A 2 3.41 23.34 -7.80
CA PRO A 2 4.80 22.90 -7.78
C PRO A 2 4.99 21.56 -7.09
N VAL A 3 5.46 20.59 -7.87
CA VAL A 3 6.15 19.40 -7.36
C VAL A 3 7.63 19.75 -7.30
N TYR A 4 8.21 19.73 -6.12
CA TYR A 4 9.62 20.08 -5.92
C TYR A 4 10.55 18.94 -6.29
N SER A 5 10.35 17.77 -5.68
CA SER A 5 11.20 16.61 -5.92
C SER A 5 10.49 15.29 -5.68
N LEU A 6 11.01 14.24 -6.31
CA LEU A 6 10.62 12.86 -6.10
C LEU A 6 11.83 12.05 -5.70
N ILE A 7 11.68 11.25 -4.64
CA ILE A 7 12.66 10.28 -4.17
C ILE A 7 11.98 8.91 -4.15
N ILE A 8 12.67 7.88 -4.63
CA ILE A 8 12.20 6.50 -4.54
C ILE A 8 13.22 5.69 -3.75
N ILE A 9 12.73 4.98 -2.74
CA ILE A 9 13.52 4.18 -1.81
C ILE A 9 13.09 2.72 -1.94
N ASN A 10 14.05 1.81 -2.00
CA ASN A 10 13.76 0.38 -2.02
C ASN A 10 13.30 -0.14 -0.64
N LYS A 11 12.93 -1.41 -0.57
CA LYS A 11 12.45 -2.04 0.68
C LYS A 11 13.50 -2.06 1.79
N ALA A 12 14.79 -2.02 1.45
CA ALA A 12 15.90 -2.02 2.40
C ALA A 12 16.32 -0.61 2.86
N GLY A 13 15.66 0.46 2.34
CA GLY A 13 15.99 1.85 2.67
C GLY A 13 17.02 2.50 1.74
N GLY A 14 17.48 1.79 0.71
CA GLY A 14 18.40 2.32 -0.28
C GLY A 14 17.72 3.27 -1.26
N LEU A 15 18.38 4.38 -1.60
CA LEU A 15 17.94 5.32 -2.62
C LEU A 15 18.11 4.68 -4.00
N ILE A 16 17.01 4.52 -4.74
CA ILE A 16 17.05 3.98 -6.11
C ILE A 16 16.76 5.03 -7.18
N TYR A 17 16.11 6.13 -6.83
CA TYR A 17 15.84 7.23 -7.74
C TYR A 17 15.69 8.54 -7.01
N GLN A 18 16.19 9.62 -7.61
CA GLN A 18 15.96 10.98 -7.14
C GLN A 18 15.87 11.94 -8.32
N ARG A 19 14.97 12.90 -8.25
CA ARG A 19 14.85 13.97 -9.24
C ARG A 19 14.22 15.21 -8.66
N GLU A 20 14.83 16.36 -8.96
CA GLU A 20 14.27 17.68 -8.69
C GLU A 20 13.55 18.20 -9.94
N PHE A 21 12.37 18.79 -9.76
CA PHE A 21 11.54 19.33 -10.85
C PHE A 21 11.49 20.85 -10.82
N GLN A 22 11.32 21.42 -9.63
CA GLN A 22 11.25 22.85 -9.44
C GLN A 22 12.13 23.32 -8.28
N PRO A 23 12.73 24.52 -8.39
CA PRO A 23 13.41 25.15 -7.27
C PRO A 23 12.40 25.61 -6.23
N GLY A 24 12.63 25.35 -4.98
CA GLY A 24 11.75 25.71 -3.85
C GLY A 24 12.29 25.15 -2.55
N LEU A 25 13.00 24.05 -2.63
CA LEU A 25 13.70 23.45 -1.51
C LEU A 25 15.21 23.63 -1.65
N ARG A 26 15.91 23.49 -0.53
CA ARG A 26 17.37 23.48 -0.53
C ARG A 26 17.89 22.32 -1.38
N LYS A 27 18.77 22.63 -2.31
CA LYS A 27 19.46 21.60 -3.09
C LYS A 27 20.37 20.77 -2.17
N LEU A 28 20.17 19.47 -2.20
CA LEU A 28 20.94 18.51 -1.40
C LEU A 28 22.06 17.89 -2.24
N SER A 29 23.14 17.46 -1.60
CA SER A 29 24.14 16.62 -2.24
C SER A 29 23.64 15.18 -2.39
N THR A 30 24.26 14.39 -3.26
CA THR A 30 23.92 12.96 -3.41
C THR A 30 24.03 12.20 -2.08
N ASN A 31 25.05 12.55 -1.27
CA ASN A 31 25.21 11.94 0.04
C ASN A 31 24.07 12.30 1.00
N ASP A 32 23.60 13.54 0.98
CA ASP A 32 22.48 13.97 1.82
C ASP A 32 21.17 13.23 1.43
N TYR A 33 20.97 12.97 0.14
CA TYR A 33 19.82 12.16 -0.33
C TYR A 33 19.92 10.72 0.15
N LEU A 34 21.12 10.13 0.20
CA LEU A 34 21.31 8.78 0.75
C LEU A 34 21.01 8.73 2.25
N VAL A 35 21.50 9.72 3.00
CA VAL A 35 21.21 9.85 4.44
C VAL A 35 19.70 10.05 4.67
N LEU A 36 19.07 10.94 3.89
CA LEU A 36 17.65 11.20 3.96
C LEU A 36 16.82 9.92 3.71
N ALA A 37 17.19 9.15 2.69
CA ALA A 37 16.52 7.88 2.36
C ALA A 37 16.58 6.89 3.52
N GLY A 38 17.76 6.66 4.08
CA GLY A 38 17.97 5.75 5.21
C GLY A 38 17.24 6.23 6.49
N THR A 39 17.33 7.53 6.80
CA THR A 39 16.63 8.12 7.94
C THR A 39 15.13 8.01 7.81
N PHE A 40 14.57 8.36 6.64
CA PHE A 40 13.14 8.22 6.39
C PHE A 40 12.69 6.77 6.52
N HIS A 41 13.47 5.83 5.98
CA HIS A 41 13.16 4.40 6.10
C HIS A 41 13.07 3.96 7.58
N GLY A 42 14.01 4.38 8.42
CA GLY A 42 14.01 4.09 9.85
C GLY A 42 12.80 4.70 10.58
N VAL A 43 12.53 5.98 10.35
CA VAL A 43 11.37 6.68 10.93
C VAL A 43 10.05 6.01 10.49
N HIS A 44 9.93 5.68 9.21
CA HIS A 44 8.73 5.00 8.69
C HIS A 44 8.55 3.60 9.32
N ALA A 45 9.63 2.86 9.57
CA ALA A 45 9.56 1.57 10.26
C ALA A 45 9.10 1.72 11.72
N ILE A 46 9.61 2.73 12.43
CA ILE A 46 9.20 3.04 13.80
C ILE A 46 7.72 3.44 13.84
N THR A 47 7.28 4.35 12.96
CA THR A 47 5.88 4.79 12.91
C THR A 47 4.93 3.65 12.60
N ARG A 48 5.33 2.70 11.77
CA ARG A 48 4.54 1.47 11.54
C ARG A 48 4.40 0.60 12.80
N SER A 49 5.41 0.54 13.65
CA SER A 49 5.35 -0.26 14.86
C SER A 49 4.39 0.31 15.91
N ILE A 50 4.22 1.63 15.93
CA ILE A 50 3.32 2.32 16.87
C ILE A 50 1.93 2.58 16.30
N THR A 51 1.71 2.40 14.99
CA THR A 51 0.37 2.55 14.39
C THR A 51 -0.57 1.47 14.94
N PRO A 52 -1.73 1.83 15.53
CA PRO A 52 -2.68 0.87 16.04
C PRO A 52 -3.18 -0.07 14.93
N LYS A 53 -3.14 -1.38 15.20
CA LYS A 53 -3.75 -2.35 14.30
C LYS A 53 -5.26 -2.35 14.56
N LEU A 54 -6.02 -1.74 13.67
CA LEU A 54 -7.48 -1.85 13.71
C LEU A 54 -7.88 -3.32 13.51
N PRO A 55 -8.77 -3.85 14.36
CA PRO A 55 -9.28 -5.21 14.19
C PRO A 55 -9.99 -5.28 12.82
N ASN A 56 -9.62 -6.29 12.03
CA ASN A 56 -10.24 -6.50 10.73
C ASN A 56 -11.72 -6.86 10.94
N PRO A 57 -12.69 -6.08 10.44
CA PRO A 57 -14.11 -6.37 10.64
C PRO A 57 -14.59 -7.68 10.01
N LEU A 58 -13.74 -8.34 9.22
CA LEU A 58 -14.01 -9.62 8.57
C LEU A 58 -13.42 -10.84 9.29
N SER A 59 -12.74 -10.66 10.43
CA SER A 59 -12.32 -11.80 11.24
C SER A 59 -13.53 -12.33 12.00
N PRO A 60 -14.00 -13.57 11.78
CA PRO A 60 -15.06 -14.14 12.60
C PRO A 60 -14.52 -14.21 14.05
N THR A 61 -15.18 -13.47 14.93
CA THR A 61 -14.92 -13.50 16.36
C THR A 61 -15.10 -14.93 16.82
N SER A 62 -14.02 -15.62 17.15
CA SER A 62 -14.08 -16.89 17.86
C SER A 62 -14.68 -16.60 19.23
N ILE A 63 -15.96 -16.90 19.37
CA ILE A 63 -16.67 -16.86 20.65
C ILE A 63 -15.97 -17.88 21.57
N PRO A 64 -15.43 -17.50 22.73
CA PRO A 64 -14.94 -18.47 23.66
C PRO A 64 -16.13 -19.27 24.22
N ILE A 65 -16.25 -20.52 23.79
CA ILE A 65 -17.18 -21.45 24.41
C ILE A 65 -16.60 -21.78 25.78
N SER A 66 -17.22 -21.23 26.82
CA SER A 66 -16.94 -21.63 28.18
C SER A 66 -17.36 -23.09 28.37
N SER A 67 -16.39 -23.98 28.45
CA SER A 67 -16.58 -25.39 28.77
C SER A 67 -16.97 -25.53 30.25
N GLY A 68 -18.25 -25.74 30.49
CA GLY A 68 -18.73 -26.25 31.77
C GLY A 68 -18.31 -27.72 31.94
N ALA A 69 -17.72 -28.02 33.08
CA ALA A 69 -17.27 -29.34 33.49
C ALA A 69 -18.45 -30.29 33.71
N GLY A 70 -18.29 -31.56 33.28
CA GLY A 70 -19.21 -32.66 33.55
C GLY A 70 -18.60 -34.00 33.20
N THR A 71 -18.22 -34.72 34.21
CA THR A 71 -17.60 -36.04 34.35
C THR A 71 -18.27 -37.21 33.60
N SER A 72 -17.42 -38.21 33.27
CA SER A 72 -17.57 -39.68 33.22
C SER A 72 -17.51 -40.37 31.85
N SER A 73 -16.51 -41.21 31.72
CA SER A 73 -16.29 -42.29 30.75
C SER A 73 -17.05 -43.58 31.14
N PRO A 74 -17.16 -44.72 30.39
CA PRO A 74 -16.18 -45.29 29.46
C PRO A 74 -16.74 -45.92 28.15
N SER A 75 -15.82 -46.30 27.26
CA SER A 75 -15.95 -47.03 26.00
C SER A 75 -16.43 -48.51 26.13
N PRO A 76 -16.78 -49.32 25.06
CA PRO A 76 -15.89 -49.64 23.94
C PRO A 76 -16.57 -49.80 22.53
N SER A 77 -15.72 -49.89 21.51
CA SER A 77 -15.96 -50.25 20.10
C SER A 77 -16.29 -51.76 19.92
N PRO A 78 -16.57 -52.39 18.70
CA PRO A 78 -16.25 -51.99 17.32
C PRO A 78 -17.30 -52.34 16.25
N SER A 79 -17.06 -51.98 14.97
CA SER A 79 -17.25 -52.74 13.72
C SER A 79 -17.89 -51.98 12.52
N THR A 80 -17.12 -51.93 11.45
CA THR A 80 -17.47 -51.66 10.02
C THR A 80 -18.45 -52.71 9.45
N PRO A 81 -19.12 -52.58 8.25
CA PRO A 81 -18.64 -52.02 6.97
C PRO A 81 -19.68 -51.27 6.08
N ILE A 82 -19.20 -50.69 4.98
CA ILE A 82 -19.82 -50.02 3.82
C ILE A 82 -20.72 -50.99 2.98
N PRO A 83 -21.77 -50.59 2.16
CA PRO A 83 -21.57 -49.90 0.89
C PRO A 83 -22.67 -48.93 0.40
N ALA A 84 -22.19 -48.03 -0.53
CA ALA A 84 -22.80 -47.42 -1.73
C ALA A 84 -24.32 -47.31 -1.95
N ALA A 85 -24.77 -46.09 -2.36
CA ALA A 85 -25.35 -45.76 -3.66
C ALA A 85 -26.07 -44.39 -3.68
N SER A 86 -25.65 -43.60 -4.63
CA SER A 86 -26.42 -42.70 -5.55
C SER A 86 -27.83 -42.18 -5.14
N SER A 87 -27.98 -40.85 -5.18
CA SER A 87 -29.03 -40.19 -5.98
C SER A 87 -28.94 -38.64 -5.92
N ASN A 88 -29.11 -38.06 -7.08
CA ASN A 88 -29.25 -36.64 -7.40
C ASN A 88 -30.44 -36.01 -6.67
N HIS A 89 -30.27 -34.82 -6.12
CA HIS A 89 -31.35 -33.84 -6.04
C HIS A 89 -30.82 -32.42 -6.27
N THR A 90 -31.24 -31.90 -7.40
CA THR A 90 -31.24 -30.51 -7.83
C THR A 90 -32.06 -29.67 -6.86
N HIS A 91 -31.48 -28.70 -6.19
CA HIS A 91 -32.24 -27.63 -5.55
C HIS A 91 -31.78 -26.27 -6.08
N THR A 92 -32.67 -25.74 -6.90
CA THR A 92 -32.69 -24.34 -7.34
C THR A 92 -32.94 -23.46 -6.12
N SER A 93 -31.98 -22.66 -5.75
CA SER A 93 -32.15 -21.62 -4.74
C SER A 93 -32.14 -20.27 -5.42
N THR A 94 -33.27 -19.63 -5.40
CA THR A 94 -33.56 -18.27 -5.82
C THR A 94 -32.63 -17.25 -5.17
N LEU A 95 -31.94 -16.50 -6.00
CA LEU A 95 -31.13 -15.33 -5.61
C LEU A 95 -32.05 -14.19 -5.19
N SER A 96 -32.12 -13.89 -3.90
CA SER A 96 -32.69 -12.63 -3.43
C SER A 96 -31.63 -11.54 -3.54
N THR A 97 -31.75 -10.72 -4.58
CA THR A 97 -30.93 -9.53 -4.78
C THR A 97 -31.36 -8.47 -3.78
N THR A 98 -30.66 -8.38 -2.64
CA THR A 98 -30.78 -7.23 -1.75
C THR A 98 -29.82 -6.18 -2.25
N THR A 99 -30.33 -5.18 -2.94
CA THR A 99 -29.60 -3.97 -3.30
C THR A 99 -29.33 -3.16 -2.03
N LEU A 100 -28.15 -3.33 -1.46
CA LEU A 100 -27.61 -2.42 -0.46
C LEU A 100 -27.03 -1.21 -1.18
N THR A 101 -27.74 -0.11 -1.16
CA THR A 101 -27.22 1.19 -1.52
C THR A 101 -26.10 1.54 -0.54
N PRO A 102 -24.85 1.76 -0.98
CA PRO A 102 -23.81 2.28 -0.09
C PRO A 102 -24.10 3.74 0.19
N SER A 103 -24.36 4.06 1.46
CA SER A 103 -24.32 5.43 1.95
C SER A 103 -22.93 6.01 1.70
N PRO A 104 -22.79 7.25 1.22
CA PRO A 104 -21.50 7.89 1.09
C PRO A 104 -21.01 8.30 2.46
N SER A 105 -20.31 7.43 3.18
CA SER A 105 -19.47 7.85 4.29
C SER A 105 -18.20 8.42 3.70
N SER A 106 -18.12 9.72 3.72
CA SER A 106 -16.98 10.53 3.34
C SER A 106 -15.81 10.30 4.30
N ASN A 107 -15.00 9.28 4.03
CA ASN A 107 -13.65 9.18 4.53
C ASN A 107 -12.70 9.39 3.36
N PRO A 108 -11.98 10.53 3.28
CA PRO A 108 -11.00 10.78 2.25
C PRO A 108 -9.65 10.13 2.61
N ALA A 109 -9.63 8.83 2.83
CA ALA A 109 -8.41 8.08 3.02
C ALA A 109 -8.39 6.87 2.07
N THR A 110 -8.59 7.15 0.79
CA THR A 110 -8.33 6.15 -0.24
C THR A 110 -6.84 6.09 -0.49
N THR A 111 -6.16 5.33 0.34
CA THR A 111 -4.78 4.96 0.13
C THR A 111 -4.67 4.19 -1.19
N TYR A 112 -4.33 4.90 -2.24
CA TYR A 112 -3.99 4.27 -3.51
C TYR A 112 -2.55 3.75 -3.43
N PRO A 113 -2.25 2.52 -3.93
CA PRO A 113 -3.02 1.68 -4.83
C PRO A 113 -3.72 0.48 -4.16
N ASN A 114 -3.76 0.37 -2.86
CA ASN A 114 -4.26 -0.80 -2.15
C ASN A 114 -5.34 -0.41 -1.14
N PRO A 115 -6.60 -0.21 -1.59
CA PRO A 115 -7.70 0.21 -0.71
C PRO A 115 -8.04 -0.78 0.40
N HIS A 116 -7.52 -2.01 0.33
CA HIS A 116 -7.79 -3.07 1.31
C HIS A 116 -6.67 -3.25 2.36
N LEU A 117 -5.56 -2.55 2.21
CA LEU A 117 -4.50 -2.59 3.21
C LEU A 117 -4.65 -1.42 4.17
N PRO A 118 -4.63 -1.69 5.49
CA PRO A 118 -4.62 -0.60 6.45
C PRO A 118 -3.35 0.22 6.25
N VAL A 119 -3.55 1.52 6.24
CA VAL A 119 -2.47 2.51 6.25
C VAL A 119 -1.61 2.27 7.47
N THR A 120 -0.31 2.12 7.26
CA THR A 120 0.64 1.91 8.35
C THR A 120 1.90 2.72 8.13
N GLY A 121 2.31 3.47 9.14
CA GLY A 121 3.52 4.27 9.12
C GLY A 121 3.28 5.74 8.76
N LEU A 122 4.36 6.44 8.43
CA LEU A 122 4.32 7.86 8.07
C LEU A 122 3.88 8.03 6.62
N GLU A 123 2.67 8.54 6.40
CA GLU A 123 2.14 8.81 5.06
C GLU A 123 2.34 10.24 4.63
N THR A 124 2.09 11.18 5.53
CA THR A 124 2.19 12.60 5.23
C THR A 124 2.95 13.31 6.34
N LEU A 125 3.89 14.16 5.94
CA LEU A 125 4.57 15.11 6.80
C LEU A 125 4.39 16.49 6.19
N GLU A 126 3.78 17.39 6.92
CA GLU A 126 3.51 18.74 6.47
C GLU A 126 4.31 19.76 7.28
N THR A 127 4.87 20.72 6.57
CA THR A 127 5.61 21.86 7.11
C THR A 127 5.10 23.13 6.44
N ASP A 128 5.49 24.30 6.95
CA ASP A 128 5.12 25.59 6.35
C ASP A 128 5.62 25.77 4.90
N LYS A 129 6.64 25.01 4.50
CA LYS A 129 7.32 25.19 3.21
C LYS A 129 7.05 24.05 2.21
N PHE A 130 6.72 22.88 2.68
CA PHE A 130 6.46 21.72 1.82
C PHE A 130 5.59 20.67 2.53
N ARG A 131 4.94 19.87 1.71
CA ARG A 131 4.28 18.64 2.12
C ARG A 131 5.07 17.46 1.54
N LEU A 132 5.47 16.52 2.38
CA LEU A 132 6.00 15.23 1.98
C LEU A 132 4.87 14.21 2.02
N THR A 133 4.60 13.56 0.90
CA THR A 133 3.66 12.43 0.84
C THR A 133 4.44 11.15 0.54
N CYS A 134 4.25 10.14 1.38
CA CYS A 134 4.86 8.83 1.22
C CYS A 134 3.83 7.82 0.75
N PHE A 135 4.12 7.19 -0.35
CA PHE A 135 3.35 6.06 -0.86
C PHE A 135 4.23 4.79 -0.83
N GLN A 136 3.77 3.74 -0.19
CA GLN A 136 4.47 2.46 -0.14
C GLN A 136 3.75 1.41 -0.97
N THR A 137 4.49 0.75 -1.86
CA THR A 137 3.99 -0.39 -2.63
C THR A 137 3.91 -1.66 -1.79
N LEU A 138 3.19 -2.69 -2.28
CA LEU A 138 3.15 -4.02 -1.66
C LEU A 138 4.53 -4.67 -1.53
N THR A 139 5.43 -4.37 -2.46
CA THR A 139 6.82 -4.88 -2.46
C THR A 139 7.74 -4.14 -1.48
N GLY A 140 7.23 -3.09 -0.82
CA GLY A 140 7.98 -2.31 0.17
C GLY A 140 8.76 -1.12 -0.41
N THR A 141 8.71 -0.91 -1.72
CA THR A 141 9.26 0.30 -2.37
C THR A 141 8.45 1.51 -1.93
N LYS A 142 9.12 2.61 -1.58
CA LYS A 142 8.49 3.84 -1.10
C LYS A 142 8.75 4.98 -2.08
N PHE A 143 7.70 5.73 -2.38
CA PHE A 143 7.75 6.94 -3.17
C PHE A 143 7.55 8.13 -2.24
N LEU A 144 8.49 9.03 -2.21
CA LEU A 144 8.46 10.25 -1.43
C LEU A 144 8.31 11.43 -2.37
N LEU A 145 7.17 12.06 -2.34
CA LEU A 145 6.85 13.21 -3.17
C LEU A 145 6.82 14.48 -2.32
N PHE A 146 7.69 15.42 -2.68
CA PHE A 146 7.75 16.73 -2.05
C PHE A 146 6.97 17.73 -2.90
N THR A 147 5.92 18.30 -2.32
CA THR A 147 5.01 19.23 -2.99
C THR A 147 4.81 20.50 -2.17
N ASP A 148 4.22 21.50 -2.80
CA ASP A 148 3.69 22.65 -2.08
C ASP A 148 2.60 22.21 -1.08
N PRO A 149 2.52 22.80 0.13
CA PRO A 149 1.50 22.47 1.12
C PRO A 149 0.06 22.67 0.61
N LEU A 150 -0.13 23.64 -0.28
CA LEU A 150 -1.44 23.98 -0.87
C LEU A 150 -1.80 23.15 -2.10
N MET A 151 -0.96 22.15 -2.44
CA MET A 151 -1.23 21.32 -3.61
C MET A 151 -2.38 20.36 -3.35
N ASP A 152 -3.43 20.47 -4.18
CA ASP A 152 -4.53 19.51 -4.22
C ASP A 152 -4.19 18.29 -5.08
N ASN A 153 -4.95 17.21 -4.91
CA ASN A 153 -4.89 16.00 -5.74
C ASN A 153 -3.50 15.32 -5.81
N VAL A 154 -2.74 15.36 -4.71
CA VAL A 154 -1.42 14.71 -4.61
C VAL A 154 -1.52 13.21 -4.91
N ASP A 155 -2.61 12.57 -4.50
CA ASP A 155 -2.86 11.13 -4.75
C ASP A 155 -2.95 10.79 -6.23
N VAL A 156 -3.59 11.67 -7.02
CA VAL A 156 -3.69 11.49 -8.48
C VAL A 156 -2.32 11.63 -9.14
N VAL A 157 -1.49 12.53 -8.63
CA VAL A 157 -0.12 12.70 -9.12
C VAL A 157 0.72 11.49 -8.73
N MET A 158 0.62 11.03 -7.49
CA MET A 158 1.34 9.86 -7.00
C MET A 158 0.96 8.61 -7.80
N LYS A 159 -0.33 8.43 -8.10
CA LYS A 159 -0.82 7.35 -8.96
C LYS A 159 -0.17 7.38 -10.34
N GLY A 160 -0.16 8.54 -11.00
CA GLY A 160 0.46 8.66 -12.32
C GLY A 160 1.97 8.41 -12.30
N ILE A 161 2.68 8.84 -11.25
CA ILE A 161 4.10 8.52 -11.06
C ILE A 161 4.30 7.00 -10.90
N TYR A 162 3.46 6.34 -10.12
CA TYR A 162 3.52 4.89 -9.92
C TYR A 162 3.24 4.11 -11.22
N GLU A 163 2.25 4.55 -12.00
CA GLU A 163 1.95 3.96 -13.32
C GLU A 163 3.14 4.07 -14.27
N LEU A 164 3.78 5.25 -14.34
CA LEU A 164 4.99 5.44 -15.13
C LEU A 164 6.15 4.56 -14.65
N TYR A 165 6.32 4.42 -13.34
CA TYR A 165 7.34 3.53 -12.76
C TYR A 165 7.07 2.07 -13.11
N ALA A 166 5.82 1.62 -12.99
CA ALA A 166 5.43 0.26 -13.36
C ALA A 166 5.68 -0.02 -14.85
N ASP A 167 5.33 0.93 -15.71
CA ASP A 167 5.42 0.75 -17.17
C ASP A 167 6.84 0.82 -17.70
N TYR A 168 7.66 1.73 -17.22
CA TYR A 168 8.99 1.96 -17.78
C TYR A 168 10.12 1.31 -17.00
N VAL A 169 9.94 1.10 -15.69
CA VAL A 169 10.98 0.53 -14.83
C VAL A 169 10.69 -0.95 -14.54
N MET A 170 9.53 -1.27 -14.00
CA MET A 170 9.23 -2.64 -13.57
C MET A 170 8.99 -3.61 -14.73
N LYS A 171 8.43 -3.12 -15.85
CA LYS A 171 8.25 -3.92 -17.07
C LYS A 171 9.53 -4.04 -17.94
N ASN A 172 10.59 -3.33 -17.55
CA ASN A 172 11.87 -3.44 -18.25
C ASN A 172 12.61 -4.72 -17.85
N PRO A 173 12.82 -5.69 -18.76
CA PRO A 173 13.46 -6.97 -18.43
C PRO A 173 14.93 -6.83 -18.03
N PHE A 174 15.57 -5.71 -18.34
CA PHE A 174 16.96 -5.42 -17.98
C PHE A 174 17.12 -4.70 -16.64
N TYR A 175 16.01 -4.32 -16.00
CA TYR A 175 16.06 -3.68 -14.70
C TYR A 175 16.22 -4.73 -13.59
N GLN A 176 17.28 -4.60 -12.82
CA GLN A 176 17.46 -5.41 -11.62
C GLN A 176 16.76 -4.73 -10.44
N ILE A 177 15.88 -5.47 -9.78
CA ILE A 177 15.13 -4.99 -8.62
C ILE A 177 16.09 -4.48 -7.54
N GLU A 178 15.75 -3.34 -6.95
CA GLU A 178 16.53 -2.64 -5.91
C GLU A 178 17.79 -1.89 -6.38
N MET A 179 18.14 -1.97 -7.65
CA MET A 179 19.23 -1.18 -8.20
C MET A 179 18.76 0.25 -8.57
N PRO A 180 19.69 1.21 -8.70
CA PRO A 180 19.35 2.55 -9.14
C PRO A 180 18.65 2.56 -10.50
N VAL A 181 17.55 3.28 -10.59
CA VAL A 181 16.76 3.43 -11.81
C VAL A 181 17.51 4.33 -12.78
N ARG A 182 17.90 3.77 -13.94
CA ARG A 182 18.56 4.48 -15.06
C ARG A 182 17.76 4.27 -16.33
N CYS A 183 16.60 4.93 -16.41
CA CYS A 183 15.69 4.77 -17.53
C CYS A 183 15.27 6.14 -18.09
N GLU A 184 15.83 6.54 -19.23
CA GLU A 184 15.49 7.82 -19.88
C GLU A 184 14.01 7.95 -20.21
N ARG A 185 13.32 6.85 -20.55
CA ARG A 185 11.89 6.87 -20.85
C ARG A 185 11.09 7.25 -19.60
N PHE A 186 11.49 6.72 -18.46
CA PHE A 186 10.89 7.08 -17.18
C PHE A 186 11.14 8.56 -16.85
N ASP A 187 12.38 9.03 -17.01
CA ASP A 187 12.72 10.43 -16.79
C ASP A 187 11.93 11.38 -17.68
N ARG A 188 11.85 11.06 -18.98
CA ARG A 188 11.11 11.86 -19.95
C ARG A 188 9.61 11.85 -19.66
N GLY A 189 9.05 10.67 -19.35
CA GLY A 189 7.65 10.48 -19.00
C GLY A 189 7.26 11.29 -17.75
N LEU A 190 8.07 11.22 -16.69
CA LEU A 190 7.88 12.03 -15.47
C LEU A 190 7.92 13.52 -15.76
N GLY A 191 8.92 13.97 -16.54
CA GLY A 191 9.04 15.38 -16.89
C GLY A 191 7.84 15.89 -17.70
N GLY A 192 7.32 15.10 -18.65
CA GLY A 192 6.12 15.42 -19.42
C GLY A 192 4.86 15.43 -18.56
N PHE A 193 4.68 14.43 -17.74
CA PHE A 193 3.52 14.28 -16.86
C PHE A 193 3.39 15.43 -15.84
N LEU A 194 4.49 15.81 -15.20
CA LEU A 194 4.48 16.85 -14.17
C LEU A 194 4.41 18.27 -14.76
N ARG A 195 4.98 18.52 -15.97
CA ARG A 195 4.84 19.80 -16.65
C ARG A 195 3.42 20.05 -17.18
N GLY A 196 2.73 19.02 -17.64
CA GLY A 196 1.38 19.13 -18.17
C GLY A 196 0.30 19.41 -17.12
N ARG A 197 0.68 19.42 -15.84
CA ARG A 197 -0.21 19.69 -14.68
C ARG A 197 0.18 20.94 -13.88
N GLY A 198 1.19 21.68 -14.35
CA GLY A 198 1.67 22.90 -13.73
C GLY A 198 0.86 24.16 -14.13
#